data_07479d18ef3522f1d1e1396ae098f3ed
#
_entry.id   07479d18ef3522f1d1e1396ae098f3ed
#
_cell.length_a   1.000
_cell.length_b   1.000
_cell.length_c   1.000
_cell.angle_alpha   90.00
_cell.angle_beta   90.00
_cell.angle_gamma   90.00
#
_symmetry.space_group_name_H-M   'P 1'
#
loop_
_entity.id
_entity.type
_entity.pdbx_description
1 polymer ?
#
loop_
_entity_poly.entity_id
_entity_poly.type
_entity_poly.pdbx_seq_one_letter_code
_entity_poly.pdbx_strand_id
1 'polypeptide(L)'
;MFFKKLFLSFGSKVLQTIVALEGAHLWASAYQTAHPRPEQQTVVVFVTDGQPNGCEEDTDAISQIAANALAAPTNVRTFVVGLTDDAQDLAFLEELAVAGGTDGAFIVLDGATAATDLATALKAIQGSALTCNFPFPMVTDGGMADPARINVDYTPAVGAMPTPFFRVENEAACAAATQPSWYYDNPAAPTQIHLCPSACMTVTGNPAAKLDIQIGCTSREPPPPF
;
A
#
# COMPACT_ATOMS: atom_id res chain seq x y z
N MET A 1 3.33 -13.02 1.39
CA MET A 1 2.48 -11.83 1.55
C MET A 1 1.16 -12.07 0.83
N PHE A 2 0.03 -12.14 1.54
CA PHE A 2 -1.27 -12.38 0.92
C PHE A 2 -2.00 -11.04 0.81
N PHE A 3 -2.19 -10.58 -0.42
CA PHE A 3 -3.09 -9.48 -0.73
C PHE A 3 -4.52 -10.02 -0.80
N LYS A 4 -5.43 -9.57 0.06
CA LYS A 4 -6.87 -9.71 -0.22
C LYS A 4 -7.35 -8.43 -0.90
N LYS A 5 -7.70 -8.56 -2.18
CA LYS A 5 -8.29 -7.50 -3.00
C LYS A 5 -9.79 -7.72 -3.08
N LEU A 6 -10.56 -6.69 -2.82
CA LEU A 6 -11.96 -6.66 -3.19
C LEU A 6 -12.05 -5.93 -4.52
N PHE A 7 -12.47 -6.63 -5.57
CA PHE A 7 -12.76 -6.07 -6.88
C PHE A 7 -14.25 -5.75 -6.97
N LEU A 8 -14.55 -4.52 -7.32
CA LEU A 8 -15.86 -4.09 -7.74
C LEU A 8 -15.77 -3.75 -9.22
N SER A 9 -16.40 -4.57 -10.07
CA SER A 9 -16.54 -4.31 -11.49
C SER A 9 -18.03 -4.13 -11.78
N PHE A 10 -18.41 -2.99 -12.34
CA PHE A 10 -19.78 -2.67 -12.68
C PHE A 10 -19.92 -2.52 -14.18
N GLY A 11 -20.64 -3.47 -14.82
CA GLY A 11 -21.16 -3.32 -16.16
C GLY A 11 -22.58 -2.77 -16.09
N SER A 12 -22.85 -1.74 -16.85
CA SER A 12 -24.12 -1.17 -17.27
C SER A 12 -25.41 -1.76 -16.68
N LYS A 13 -25.68 -1.51 -15.40
CA LYS A 13 -27.02 -1.42 -14.78
C LYS A 13 -26.90 -0.67 -13.48
N VAL A 14 -27.50 0.53 -13.47
CA VAL A 14 -27.93 1.33 -12.34
C VAL A 14 -27.82 0.60 -10.99
N LEU A 15 -26.65 0.47 -10.43
CA LEU A 15 -26.50 0.17 -9.02
C LEU A 15 -25.36 1.02 -8.47
N GLN A 16 -25.71 2.29 -8.20
CA GLN A 16 -25.25 3.01 -7.03
C GLN A 16 -23.77 2.78 -6.71
N THR A 17 -22.92 3.42 -7.48
CA THR A 17 -21.48 3.51 -7.22
C THR A 17 -21.21 3.84 -5.77
N ILE A 18 -22.00 4.75 -5.18
CA ILE A 18 -21.96 5.13 -3.76
C ILE A 18 -22.11 3.90 -2.86
N VAL A 19 -23.23 3.16 -2.96
CA VAL A 19 -23.50 2.04 -2.06
C VAL A 19 -22.46 0.94 -2.18
N ALA A 20 -21.98 0.70 -3.40
CA ALA A 20 -20.96 -0.30 -3.63
C ALA A 20 -19.59 0.11 -3.05
N LEU A 21 -19.19 1.37 -3.24
CA LEU A 21 -17.95 1.89 -2.71
C LEU A 21 -17.98 1.97 -1.17
N GLU A 22 -19.09 2.44 -0.58
CA GLU A 22 -19.32 2.39 0.87
C GLU A 22 -19.25 0.97 1.42
N GLY A 23 -19.96 0.04 0.80
CA GLY A 23 -19.96 -1.38 1.19
C GLY A 23 -18.56 -1.99 1.15
N ALA A 24 -17.77 -1.66 0.11
CA ALA A 24 -16.39 -2.10 -0.01
C ALA A 24 -15.49 -1.56 1.12
N HIS A 25 -15.61 -0.28 1.44
CA HIS A 25 -14.85 0.34 2.53
C HIS A 25 -15.26 -0.17 3.91
N LEU A 26 -16.55 -0.34 4.17
CA LEU A 26 -17.04 -0.94 5.41
C LEU A 26 -16.49 -2.36 5.59
N TRP A 27 -16.55 -3.17 4.53
CA TRP A 27 -15.99 -4.51 4.58
C TRP A 27 -14.47 -4.50 4.77
N ALA A 28 -13.73 -3.66 4.04
CA ALA A 28 -12.27 -3.56 4.11
C ALA A 28 -11.81 -3.14 5.52
N SER A 29 -12.46 -2.15 6.11
CA SER A 29 -12.20 -1.67 7.46
C SER A 29 -12.49 -2.75 8.52
N ALA A 30 -13.63 -3.43 8.41
CA ALA A 30 -14.00 -4.52 9.31
C ALA A 30 -13.00 -5.69 9.19
N TYR A 31 -12.62 -6.04 7.96
CA TYR A 31 -11.63 -7.09 7.70
C TYR A 31 -10.26 -6.75 8.31
N GLN A 32 -9.75 -5.54 8.09
CA GLN A 32 -8.47 -5.09 8.63
C GLN A 32 -8.48 -5.08 10.16
N THR A 33 -9.59 -4.66 10.77
CA THR A 33 -9.77 -4.67 12.22
C THR A 33 -9.81 -6.09 12.78
N ALA A 34 -10.50 -7.01 12.12
CA ALA A 34 -10.64 -8.40 12.56
C ALA A 34 -9.35 -9.23 12.34
N HIS A 35 -8.49 -8.78 11.40
CA HIS A 35 -7.25 -9.46 11.03
C HIS A 35 -6.07 -8.49 11.11
N PRO A 36 -5.71 -8.01 12.30
CA PRO A 36 -4.62 -7.07 12.45
C PRO A 36 -3.30 -7.74 12.07
N ARG A 37 -2.82 -7.42 10.89
CA ARG A 37 -1.52 -7.87 10.37
C ARG A 37 -0.73 -6.64 9.95
N PRO A 38 0.28 -6.31 10.73
CA PRO A 38 1.07 -5.11 10.52
C PRO A 38 1.76 -5.05 9.14
N GLU A 39 2.08 -6.22 8.60
CA GLU A 39 2.71 -6.37 7.29
C GLU A 39 1.72 -6.39 6.11
N GLN A 40 0.42 -6.26 6.37
CA GLN A 40 -0.62 -6.31 5.35
C GLN A 40 -1.53 -5.09 5.45
N GLN A 41 -1.69 -4.39 4.36
CA GLN A 41 -2.68 -3.33 4.22
C GLN A 41 -3.84 -3.79 3.37
N THR A 42 -5.06 -3.55 3.84
CA THR A 42 -6.28 -3.75 3.04
C THR A 42 -6.51 -2.49 2.22
N VAL A 43 -6.78 -2.65 0.94
CA VAL A 43 -7.08 -1.55 0.02
C VAL A 43 -8.34 -1.88 -0.78
N VAL A 44 -9.05 -0.85 -1.23
CA VAL A 44 -10.13 -0.97 -2.21
C VAL A 44 -9.56 -0.67 -3.59
N VAL A 45 -9.86 -1.51 -4.57
CA VAL A 45 -9.57 -1.24 -5.99
C VAL A 45 -10.91 -1.05 -6.70
N PHE A 46 -11.17 0.18 -7.11
CA PHE A 46 -12.36 0.57 -7.85
C PHE A 46 -12.07 0.52 -9.34
N VAL A 47 -12.82 -0.29 -10.08
CA VAL A 47 -12.66 -0.44 -11.53
C VAL A 47 -13.95 -0.02 -12.21
N THR A 48 -13.90 0.93 -13.13
CA THR A 48 -15.06 1.47 -13.83
C THR A 48 -14.73 1.80 -15.28
N ASP A 49 -15.76 1.81 -16.13
CA ASP A 49 -15.70 2.20 -17.53
C ASP A 49 -16.11 3.68 -17.77
N GLY A 50 -16.30 4.44 -16.70
CA GLY A 50 -16.64 5.88 -16.80
C GLY A 50 -17.29 6.43 -15.54
N GLN A 51 -17.90 7.60 -15.71
CA GLN A 51 -18.66 8.26 -14.64
C GLN A 51 -19.93 7.47 -14.28
N PRO A 52 -20.41 7.60 -13.05
CA PRO A 52 -21.71 7.04 -12.68
C PRO A 52 -22.80 7.67 -13.51
N ASN A 53 -23.73 6.85 -13.98
CA ASN A 53 -24.91 7.29 -14.69
C ASN A 53 -26.16 6.75 -14.02
N GLY A 54 -27.25 7.52 -14.06
CA GLY A 54 -28.55 7.14 -13.50
C GLY A 54 -28.94 7.91 -12.25
N CYS A 55 -29.09 7.24 -11.10
CA CYS A 55 -29.67 7.87 -9.91
C CYS A 55 -28.69 8.71 -9.09
N GLU A 56 -27.39 8.55 -9.30
CA GLU A 56 -26.36 9.28 -8.54
C GLU A 56 -25.26 9.73 -9.51
N GLU A 57 -25.23 11.01 -9.79
CA GLU A 57 -24.27 11.67 -10.66
C GLU A 57 -23.33 12.62 -9.86
N ASP A 58 -23.46 12.63 -8.51
CA ASP A 58 -22.64 13.46 -7.67
C ASP A 58 -21.26 12.82 -7.44
N THR A 59 -20.32 13.18 -8.31
CA THR A 59 -18.92 12.72 -8.28
C THR A 59 -18.20 13.18 -7.00
N ASP A 60 -18.56 14.33 -6.45
CA ASP A 60 -17.99 14.85 -5.20
C ASP A 60 -18.39 13.97 -4.02
N ALA A 61 -19.65 13.52 -3.98
CA ALA A 61 -20.13 12.60 -2.95
C ALA A 61 -19.40 11.26 -3.00
N ILE A 62 -19.10 10.75 -4.21
CA ILE A 62 -18.35 9.51 -4.40
C ILE A 62 -16.88 9.68 -3.91
N SER A 63 -16.24 10.78 -4.29
CA SER A 63 -14.88 11.11 -3.86
C SER A 63 -14.80 11.29 -2.34
N GLN A 64 -15.84 11.86 -1.72
CA GLN A 64 -15.92 12.01 -0.27
C GLN A 64 -15.98 10.67 0.50
N ILE A 65 -16.58 9.63 -0.08
CA ILE A 65 -16.59 8.28 0.52
C ILE A 65 -15.15 7.75 0.63
N ALA A 66 -14.36 7.88 -0.43
CA ALA A 66 -12.95 7.46 -0.43
C ALA A 66 -12.11 8.27 0.56
N ALA A 67 -12.32 9.61 0.62
CA ALA A 67 -11.66 10.48 1.58
C ALA A 67 -11.99 10.12 3.04
N ASN A 68 -13.25 9.81 3.34
CA ASN A 68 -13.69 9.40 4.66
C ASN A 68 -13.05 8.06 5.09
N ALA A 69 -12.94 7.11 4.17
CA ALA A 69 -12.29 5.83 4.44
C ALA A 69 -10.79 5.96 4.67
N LEU A 70 -10.13 6.87 3.95
CA LEU A 70 -8.73 7.21 4.15
C LEU A 70 -8.50 7.88 5.51
N ALA A 71 -9.38 8.80 5.93
CA ALA A 71 -9.29 9.50 7.21
C ALA A 71 -9.68 8.64 8.43
N ALA A 72 -10.33 7.50 8.22
CA ALA A 72 -10.71 6.57 9.28
C ALA A 72 -9.48 5.93 9.95
N PRO A 73 -9.56 5.44 11.21
CA PRO A 73 -8.44 4.78 11.90
C PRO A 73 -7.83 3.60 11.14
N THR A 74 -8.60 2.92 10.30
CA THR A 74 -8.12 1.82 9.45
C THR A 74 -7.36 2.30 8.23
N ASN A 75 -7.48 3.56 7.85
CA ASN A 75 -6.77 4.21 6.74
C ASN A 75 -6.79 3.38 5.43
N VAL A 76 -7.99 2.97 5.01
CA VAL A 76 -8.16 2.16 3.80
C VAL A 76 -8.07 3.05 2.57
N ARG A 77 -7.02 2.85 1.76
CA ARG A 77 -6.82 3.58 0.50
C ARG A 77 -7.70 3.02 -0.62
N THR A 78 -8.07 3.92 -1.55
CA THR A 78 -8.79 3.58 -2.79
C THR A 78 -7.87 3.74 -3.99
N PHE A 79 -7.64 2.66 -4.71
CA PHE A 79 -6.99 2.69 -6.02
C PHE A 79 -8.05 2.66 -7.11
N VAL A 80 -7.90 3.50 -8.12
CA VAL A 80 -8.87 3.63 -9.22
C VAL A 80 -8.26 3.11 -10.51
N VAL A 81 -9.01 2.29 -11.23
CA VAL A 81 -8.67 1.82 -12.57
C VAL A 81 -9.82 2.19 -13.51
N GLY A 82 -9.54 3.08 -14.45
CA GLY A 82 -10.49 3.53 -15.46
C GLY A 82 -10.31 2.78 -16.78
N LEU A 83 -11.44 2.36 -17.35
CA LEU A 83 -11.50 1.70 -18.66
C LEU A 83 -12.12 2.67 -19.67
N THR A 84 -11.57 3.90 -19.76
CA THR A 84 -12.12 4.99 -20.57
C THR A 84 -11.01 5.92 -21.06
N ASP A 85 -11.27 6.62 -22.17
CA ASP A 85 -10.44 7.70 -22.71
C ASP A 85 -11.20 9.05 -22.76
N ASP A 86 -12.43 9.09 -22.24
CA ASP A 86 -13.21 10.32 -22.17
C ASP A 86 -12.61 11.29 -21.14
N ALA A 87 -12.43 12.55 -21.54
CA ALA A 87 -11.77 13.54 -20.71
C ALA A 87 -12.52 13.89 -19.43
N GLN A 88 -13.86 13.80 -19.44
CA GLN A 88 -14.67 14.08 -18.24
C GLN A 88 -14.58 12.91 -17.25
N ASP A 89 -14.61 11.69 -17.76
CA ASP A 89 -14.42 10.49 -16.95
C ASP A 89 -13.03 10.48 -16.30
N LEU A 90 -11.98 10.82 -17.08
CA LEU A 90 -10.62 10.89 -16.56
C LEU A 90 -10.48 11.90 -15.42
N ALA A 91 -11.11 13.07 -15.51
CA ALA A 91 -11.08 14.07 -14.43
C ALA A 91 -11.70 13.54 -13.13
N PHE A 92 -12.84 12.88 -13.22
CA PHE A 92 -13.50 12.26 -12.07
C PHE A 92 -12.66 11.13 -11.47
N LEU A 93 -12.10 10.25 -12.31
CA LEU A 93 -11.30 9.12 -11.83
C LEU A 93 -10.02 9.58 -11.11
N GLU A 94 -9.40 10.65 -11.61
CA GLU A 94 -8.24 11.27 -11.00
C GLU A 94 -8.58 11.87 -9.63
N GLU A 95 -9.69 12.62 -9.54
CA GLU A 95 -10.17 13.19 -8.28
C GLU A 95 -10.47 12.11 -7.24
N LEU A 96 -11.19 11.05 -7.63
CA LEU A 96 -11.49 9.92 -6.76
C LEU A 96 -10.22 9.21 -6.26
N ALA A 97 -9.22 9.04 -7.12
CA ALA A 97 -7.95 8.42 -6.75
C ALA A 97 -7.20 9.26 -5.72
N VAL A 98 -7.10 10.58 -5.94
CA VAL A 98 -6.47 11.52 -5.02
C VAL A 98 -7.21 11.56 -3.69
N ALA A 99 -8.53 11.64 -3.69
CA ALA A 99 -9.37 11.57 -2.49
C ALA A 99 -9.17 10.26 -1.72
N GLY A 100 -8.95 9.17 -2.45
CA GLY A 100 -8.64 7.85 -1.90
C GLY A 100 -7.21 7.65 -1.40
N GLY A 101 -6.35 8.69 -1.46
CA GLY A 101 -4.97 8.65 -0.96
C GLY A 101 -3.98 7.99 -1.90
N THR A 102 -4.21 8.09 -3.21
CA THR A 102 -3.30 7.62 -4.26
C THR A 102 -2.89 8.76 -5.19
N ASP A 103 -1.78 8.58 -5.93
CA ASP A 103 -1.19 9.66 -6.75
C ASP A 103 -1.99 9.94 -8.04
N GLY A 104 -2.95 9.06 -8.39
CA GLY A 104 -3.80 9.19 -9.57
C GLY A 104 -4.44 7.87 -9.99
N ALA A 105 -5.28 7.93 -11.01
CA ALA A 105 -5.96 6.77 -11.56
C ALA A 105 -5.09 6.01 -12.57
N PHE A 106 -5.23 4.69 -12.62
CA PHE A 106 -4.65 3.86 -13.66
C PHE A 106 -5.61 3.76 -14.82
N ILE A 107 -5.19 4.21 -16.00
CA ILE A 107 -6.03 4.17 -17.20
C ILE A 107 -5.62 3.00 -18.07
N VAL A 108 -6.62 2.19 -18.43
CA VAL A 108 -6.49 1.02 -19.29
C VAL A 108 -7.43 1.24 -20.48
N LEU A 109 -6.87 1.39 -21.66
CA LEU A 109 -7.64 1.58 -22.88
C LEU A 109 -8.05 0.25 -23.50
N ASP A 110 -9.17 0.22 -24.15
CA ASP A 110 -9.61 -0.93 -24.93
C ASP A 110 -8.63 -1.26 -26.05
N GLY A 111 -8.40 -2.55 -26.26
CA GLY A 111 -7.52 -3.00 -27.33
C GLY A 111 -6.78 -4.29 -27.03
N ALA A 112 -5.84 -4.63 -27.91
CA ALA A 112 -5.07 -5.87 -27.80
C ALA A 112 -4.17 -5.94 -26.52
N THR A 113 -3.86 -4.80 -25.91
CA THR A 113 -3.01 -4.68 -24.71
C THR A 113 -3.79 -4.56 -23.40
N ALA A 114 -5.11 -4.36 -23.44
CA ALA A 114 -5.94 -4.08 -22.26
C ALA A 114 -5.70 -5.07 -21.09
N ALA A 115 -5.61 -6.36 -21.37
CA ALA A 115 -5.34 -7.36 -20.33
C ALA A 115 -3.93 -7.22 -19.72
N THR A 116 -2.93 -6.85 -20.51
CA THR A 116 -1.55 -6.62 -20.07
C THR A 116 -1.47 -5.32 -19.25
N ASP A 117 -2.17 -4.28 -19.71
CA ASP A 117 -2.20 -2.96 -19.06
C ASP A 117 -2.91 -3.06 -17.70
N LEU A 118 -4.05 -3.77 -17.64
CA LEU A 118 -4.72 -4.07 -16.38
C LEU A 118 -3.82 -4.87 -15.43
N ALA A 119 -3.13 -5.89 -15.93
CA ALA A 119 -2.20 -6.67 -15.10
C ALA A 119 -1.04 -5.80 -14.57
N THR A 120 -0.56 -4.87 -15.38
CA THR A 120 0.48 -3.90 -15.00
C THR A 120 -0.04 -2.92 -13.95
N ALA A 121 -1.24 -2.36 -14.14
CA ALA A 121 -1.88 -1.50 -13.14
C ALA A 121 -2.06 -2.23 -11.79
N LEU A 122 -2.53 -3.46 -11.81
CA LEU A 122 -2.70 -4.25 -10.59
C LEU A 122 -1.37 -4.57 -9.89
N LYS A 123 -0.29 -4.79 -10.63
CA LYS A 123 1.06 -4.95 -10.04
C LYS A 123 1.55 -3.65 -9.42
N ALA A 124 1.35 -2.51 -10.10
CA ALA A 124 1.70 -1.20 -9.56
C ALA A 124 0.92 -0.88 -8.28
N ILE A 125 -0.41 -1.13 -8.26
CA ILE A 125 -1.26 -1.03 -7.07
C ILE A 125 -0.72 -1.91 -5.94
N GLN A 126 -0.32 -3.13 -6.25
CA GLN A 126 0.26 -4.04 -5.25
C GLN A 126 1.54 -3.46 -4.64
N GLY A 127 2.43 -2.90 -5.45
CA GLY A 127 3.64 -2.22 -4.98
C GLY A 127 3.33 -0.99 -4.13
N SER A 128 2.45 -0.11 -4.61
CA SER A 128 2.07 1.14 -3.93
C SER A 128 1.25 0.92 -2.65
N ALA A 129 0.57 -0.21 -2.52
CA ALA A 129 -0.17 -0.57 -1.31
C ALA A 129 0.73 -1.07 -0.18
N LEU A 130 2.01 -1.34 -0.44
CA LEU A 130 2.97 -1.67 0.59
C LEU A 130 3.27 -0.43 1.43
N THR A 131 3.16 -0.57 2.75
CA THR A 131 3.62 0.47 3.67
C THR A 131 5.12 0.33 3.86
N CYS A 132 5.81 1.46 3.97
CA CYS A 132 7.22 1.48 4.34
C CYS A 132 7.43 1.62 5.86
N ASN A 133 6.34 1.52 6.60
CA ASN A 133 6.29 1.57 8.06
C ASN A 133 5.70 0.27 8.58
N PHE A 134 6.39 -0.35 9.51
CA PHE A 134 6.00 -1.62 10.10
C PHE A 134 5.92 -1.45 11.61
N PRO A 135 4.93 -2.00 12.32
CA PRO A 135 4.93 -1.97 13.77
C PRO A 135 6.13 -2.71 14.33
N PHE A 136 6.59 -2.25 15.47
CA PHE A 136 7.64 -2.91 16.20
C PHE A 136 7.19 -4.31 16.65
N PRO A 137 7.99 -5.36 16.42
CA PRO A 137 7.56 -6.73 16.67
C PRO A 137 7.40 -7.03 18.16
N MET A 138 6.37 -7.82 18.46
CA MET A 138 6.18 -8.40 19.78
C MET A 138 6.70 -9.85 19.80
N VAL A 139 7.25 -10.28 20.92
CA VAL A 139 7.65 -11.66 21.12
C VAL A 139 6.46 -12.53 21.56
N THR A 140 6.57 -13.84 21.41
CA THR A 140 5.47 -14.80 21.59
C THR A 140 4.89 -14.83 23.02
N ASP A 141 5.63 -14.36 24.00
CA ASP A 141 5.19 -14.24 25.41
C ASP A 141 4.47 -12.91 25.72
N GLY A 142 4.21 -12.10 24.68
CA GLY A 142 3.51 -10.81 24.78
C GLY A 142 4.40 -9.64 25.20
N GLY A 143 5.72 -9.85 25.33
CA GLY A 143 6.70 -8.80 25.56
C GLY A 143 7.08 -8.07 24.26
N MET A 144 7.74 -6.91 24.39
CA MET A 144 8.38 -6.24 23.26
C MET A 144 9.71 -6.93 22.95
N ALA A 145 10.05 -7.00 21.65
CA ALA A 145 11.37 -7.48 21.24
C ALA A 145 12.48 -6.51 21.70
N ASP A 146 13.71 -6.99 21.79
CA ASP A 146 14.88 -6.13 22.09
C ASP A 146 15.23 -5.28 20.86
N PRO A 147 15.16 -3.94 20.93
CA PRO A 147 15.47 -3.06 19.81
C PRO A 147 16.89 -3.23 19.25
N ALA A 148 17.83 -3.71 20.05
CA ALA A 148 19.20 -3.99 19.60
C ALA A 148 19.33 -5.28 18.79
N ARG A 149 18.24 -6.06 18.68
CA ARG A 149 18.23 -7.40 18.08
C ARG A 149 17.19 -7.58 16.99
N ILE A 150 16.90 -6.51 16.23
CA ILE A 150 16.01 -6.53 15.08
C ILE A 150 16.84 -6.42 13.80
N ASN A 151 16.52 -7.26 12.81
CA ASN A 151 17.09 -7.18 11.48
C ASN A 151 15.97 -7.19 10.44
N VAL A 152 16.19 -6.51 9.33
CA VAL A 152 15.27 -6.45 8.19
C VAL A 152 15.98 -7.03 6.98
N ASP A 153 15.42 -8.08 6.39
CA ASP A 153 15.94 -8.75 5.21
C ASP A 153 14.96 -8.64 4.04
N TYR A 154 15.47 -8.26 2.89
CA TYR A 154 14.73 -8.13 1.64
C TYR A 154 15.03 -9.31 0.71
N THR A 155 14.01 -10.01 0.25
CA THR A 155 14.09 -11.09 -0.72
C THR A 155 13.38 -10.69 -2.00
N PRO A 156 14.10 -10.47 -3.13
CA PRO A 156 13.51 -9.91 -4.34
C PRO A 156 12.53 -10.84 -5.06
N ALA A 157 12.66 -12.15 -4.89
CA ALA A 157 11.78 -13.14 -5.51
C ALA A 157 11.80 -14.45 -4.73
N VAL A 158 10.82 -15.31 -4.96
CA VAL A 158 10.79 -16.65 -4.37
C VAL A 158 12.05 -17.43 -4.79
N GLY A 159 12.79 -17.94 -3.81
CA GLY A 159 14.05 -18.69 -4.03
C GLY A 159 15.29 -17.80 -4.19
N ALA A 160 15.17 -16.49 -4.22
CA ALA A 160 16.32 -15.58 -4.20
C ALA A 160 16.95 -15.51 -2.80
N MET A 161 18.22 -15.16 -2.74
CA MET A 161 18.91 -14.95 -1.47
C MET A 161 18.44 -13.64 -0.82
N PRO A 162 18.17 -13.65 0.50
CA PRO A 162 17.88 -12.42 1.24
C PRO A 162 19.05 -11.45 1.21
N THR A 163 18.75 -10.17 1.05
CA THR A 163 19.71 -9.06 1.16
C THR A 163 19.41 -8.26 2.41
N PRO A 164 20.37 -8.01 3.30
CA PRO A 164 20.12 -7.26 4.52
C PRO A 164 19.87 -5.78 4.24
N PHE A 165 18.90 -5.19 4.93
CA PHE A 165 18.77 -3.75 5.09
C PHE A 165 19.42 -3.34 6.42
N PHE A 166 20.10 -2.21 6.42
CA PHE A 166 20.93 -1.79 7.55
C PHE A 166 20.20 -0.79 8.45
N ARG A 167 20.39 -0.91 9.76
CA ARG A 167 19.82 0.05 10.69
C ARG A 167 20.64 1.33 10.69
N VAL A 168 19.98 2.47 10.54
CA VAL A 168 20.50 3.81 10.77
C VAL A 168 19.88 4.44 12.01
N GLU A 169 20.45 5.51 12.52
CA GLU A 169 20.07 6.11 13.79
C GLU A 169 18.67 6.73 13.74
N ASN A 170 18.34 7.44 12.65
CA ASN A 170 17.10 8.18 12.49
C ASN A 170 16.85 8.50 11.00
N GLU A 171 15.73 9.17 10.70
CA GLU A 171 15.36 9.58 9.34
C GLU A 171 16.44 10.44 8.65
N ALA A 172 17.05 11.36 9.36
CA ALA A 172 18.08 12.24 8.78
C ALA A 172 19.30 11.45 8.29
N ALA A 173 19.64 10.34 8.95
CA ALA A 173 20.72 9.45 8.55
C ALA A 173 20.43 8.68 7.25
N CYS A 174 19.17 8.60 6.82
CA CYS A 174 18.80 7.98 5.54
C CYS A 174 19.42 8.67 4.32
N ALA A 175 19.62 9.99 4.38
CA ALA A 175 20.19 10.77 3.27
C ALA A 175 21.66 10.43 3.02
N ALA A 176 22.40 10.02 4.04
CA ALA A 176 23.80 9.64 3.96
C ALA A 176 24.01 8.12 3.76
N ALA A 177 22.95 7.33 3.87
CA ALA A 177 23.03 5.88 3.76
C ALA A 177 23.33 5.46 2.30
N THR A 178 24.42 4.73 2.10
CA THR A 178 24.82 4.18 0.78
C THR A 178 24.17 2.81 0.49
N GLN A 179 23.58 2.21 1.50
CA GLN A 179 22.89 0.91 1.44
C GLN A 179 21.40 1.07 1.78
N PRO A 180 20.53 0.19 1.30
CA PRO A 180 19.14 0.16 1.73
C PRO A 180 19.05 0.06 3.24
N SER A 181 18.36 1.00 3.88
CA SER A 181 18.40 1.17 5.33
C SER A 181 17.01 1.40 5.92
N TRP A 182 16.93 1.26 7.24
CA TRP A 182 15.74 1.44 8.06
C TRP A 182 16.09 2.06 9.43
N TYR A 183 15.10 2.64 10.09
CA TYR A 183 15.26 3.28 11.40
C TYR A 183 14.01 3.08 12.26
N TYR A 184 14.11 3.42 13.54
CA TYR A 184 12.96 3.45 14.46
C TYR A 184 12.35 4.84 14.54
N ASP A 185 11.02 4.90 14.72
CA ASP A 185 10.29 6.13 15.08
C ASP A 185 10.85 6.77 16.35
N ASN A 186 11.14 5.96 17.36
CA ASN A 186 11.79 6.35 18.61
C ASN A 186 12.80 5.27 19.02
N PRO A 187 14.12 5.52 18.91
CA PRO A 187 15.13 4.52 19.26
C PRO A 187 15.11 4.04 20.72
N ALA A 188 14.62 4.88 21.66
CA ALA A 188 14.57 4.55 23.08
C ALA A 188 13.34 3.70 23.44
N ALA A 189 12.24 3.85 22.71
CA ALA A 189 10.99 3.11 22.92
C ALA A 189 10.28 2.96 21.56
N PRO A 190 10.79 2.06 20.69
CA PRO A 190 10.28 1.96 19.32
C PRO A 190 8.86 1.38 19.31
N THR A 191 8.02 2.01 18.51
CA THR A 191 6.68 1.51 18.17
C THR A 191 6.57 1.12 16.70
N GLN A 192 7.45 1.67 15.87
CA GLN A 192 7.49 1.41 14.43
C GLN A 192 8.92 1.29 13.89
N ILE A 193 9.04 0.50 12.82
CA ILE A 193 10.21 0.40 11.94
C ILE A 193 9.85 1.14 10.66
N HIS A 194 10.69 2.09 10.26
CA HIS A 194 10.53 2.87 9.04
C HIS A 194 11.62 2.50 8.04
N LEU A 195 11.27 2.22 6.80
CA LEU A 195 12.26 2.09 5.73
C LEU A 195 12.71 3.48 5.28
N CYS A 196 14.00 3.64 5.05
CA CYS A 196 14.52 4.82 4.35
C CYS A 196 13.93 4.93 2.93
N PRO A 197 13.81 6.14 2.33
CA PRO A 197 13.17 6.32 1.03
C PRO A 197 13.72 5.40 -0.08
N SER A 198 15.03 5.17 -0.14
CA SER A 198 15.64 4.27 -1.13
C SER A 198 15.25 2.81 -0.92
N ALA A 199 15.21 2.35 0.34
CA ALA A 199 14.76 1.01 0.69
C ALA A 199 13.26 0.83 0.43
N CYS A 200 12.47 1.85 0.75
CA CYS A 200 11.05 1.90 0.45
C CYS A 200 10.77 1.75 -1.05
N MET A 201 11.42 2.54 -1.90
CA MET A 201 11.31 2.42 -3.35
C MET A 201 11.71 1.04 -3.86
N THR A 202 12.74 0.42 -3.30
CA THR A 202 13.18 -0.93 -3.66
C THR A 202 12.08 -1.96 -3.37
N VAL A 203 11.43 -1.86 -2.22
CA VAL A 203 10.37 -2.79 -1.80
C VAL A 203 9.09 -2.56 -2.60
N THR A 204 8.64 -1.31 -2.73
CA THR A 204 7.39 -0.96 -3.42
C THR A 204 7.46 -1.16 -4.93
N GLY A 205 8.65 -0.98 -5.52
CA GLY A 205 8.89 -1.22 -6.95
C GLY A 205 8.91 -2.70 -7.35
N ASN A 206 8.88 -3.64 -6.38
CA ASN A 206 8.94 -5.06 -6.67
C ASN A 206 7.82 -5.85 -5.95
N PRO A 207 6.66 -6.03 -6.60
CA PRO A 207 5.52 -6.72 -6.00
C PRO A 207 5.73 -8.21 -5.71
N ALA A 208 6.80 -8.82 -6.25
CA ALA A 208 7.19 -10.21 -5.95
C ALA A 208 8.09 -10.32 -4.72
N ALA A 209 8.56 -9.19 -4.21
CA ALA A 209 9.49 -9.16 -3.08
C ALA A 209 8.82 -9.53 -1.75
N LYS A 210 9.65 -9.99 -0.84
CA LYS A 210 9.31 -10.26 0.54
C LYS A 210 10.25 -9.46 1.46
N LEU A 211 9.67 -8.87 2.50
CA LEU A 211 10.42 -8.27 3.59
C LEU A 211 10.23 -9.13 4.85
N ASP A 212 11.31 -9.54 5.47
CA ASP A 212 11.31 -10.31 6.70
C ASP A 212 11.92 -9.49 7.84
N ILE A 213 11.16 -9.31 8.92
CA ILE A 213 11.66 -8.72 10.17
C ILE A 213 12.06 -9.86 11.09
N GLN A 214 13.35 -9.96 11.38
CA GLN A 214 13.95 -11.02 12.19
C GLN A 214 14.29 -10.50 13.58
N ILE A 215 14.03 -11.34 14.59
CA ILE A 215 14.29 -11.05 16.01
C ILE A 215 15.38 -12.00 16.52
N GLY A 216 16.30 -11.49 17.31
CA GLY A 216 17.23 -12.32 18.08
C GLY A 216 18.73 -12.13 17.79
N CYS A 217 19.08 -11.64 16.60
CA CYS A 217 20.47 -11.30 16.26
C CYS A 217 20.72 -9.80 16.39
N THR A 218 21.93 -9.40 16.77
CA THR A 218 22.33 -7.98 16.82
C THR A 218 22.01 -7.27 15.51
N SER A 219 21.43 -6.08 15.60
CA SER A 219 21.06 -5.28 14.45
C SER A 219 22.28 -4.93 13.60
N ARG A 220 22.15 -5.07 12.28
CA ARG A 220 23.22 -4.78 11.32
C ARG A 220 23.25 -3.27 11.04
N GLU A 221 24.40 -2.66 11.24
CA GLU A 221 24.66 -1.27 10.91
C GLU A 221 25.41 -1.17 9.57
N PRO A 222 25.28 -0.05 8.82
CA PRO A 222 26.03 0.14 7.60
C PRO A 222 27.54 0.07 7.87
N PRO A 223 28.35 -0.49 6.95
CA PRO A 223 29.80 -0.43 7.08
C PRO A 223 30.24 1.04 7.09
N PRO A 224 31.32 1.38 7.81
CA PRO A 224 31.84 2.73 7.84
C PRO A 224 32.21 3.18 6.42
N PRO A 225 32.02 4.47 6.07
CA PRO A 225 32.47 5.01 4.79
C PRO A 225 34.00 4.88 4.67
N PHE A 226 34.47 4.45 3.52
CA PHE A 226 35.89 4.38 3.18
C PHE A 226 36.47 5.76 2.85
#